data_0bd9b1cd375c6bb09f0c2b024cf9b706
#
_entry.id   0bd9b1cd375c6bb09f0c2b024cf9b706
#
_cell.length_a   1.000
_cell.length_b   1.000
_cell.length_c   1.000
_cell.angle_alpha   90.00
_cell.angle_beta   90.00
_cell.angle_gamma   90.00
#
_symmetry.space_group_name_H-M   'P 1'
#
loop_
_entity.id
_entity.type
_entity.pdbx_description
1 polymer ?
#
loop_
_entity_poly.entity_id
_entity_poly.type
_entity_poly.pdbx_seq_one_letter_code
_entity_poly.pdbx_strand_id
1 'polypeptide(L)'
;MIWTLHNGGKLEPGEIVAPDERLTWGRTIGLGAQHVVAMFGATFVFPILMGLNPQLAVMMSGIATLVFIFVTKHEVPSYLGSSASFPGVAAAIYASGGKPNDVSGALFVVGLTLFLCGIIIHAAGAKVVHRLLPPVVTGAVVMLIGFNLAPVVAKTYWPCLLYTSPSPR
;
A
#
# COMPACT_ATOMS: atom_id res chain seq x y z
N MET A 1 2.81 12.89 -26.48
CA MET A 1 1.84 12.07 -25.73
C MET A 1 2.66 11.27 -24.74
N ILE A 2 2.23 11.20 -23.47
CA ILE A 2 3.00 10.59 -22.39
C ILE A 2 3.00 9.05 -22.49
N TRP A 3 1.99 8.45 -23.12
CA TRP A 3 1.87 7.01 -23.33
C TRP A 3 1.53 6.69 -24.78
N THR A 4 2.20 5.71 -25.35
CA THR A 4 1.92 5.16 -26.67
C THR A 4 0.84 4.09 -26.60
N LEU A 5 0.09 3.87 -27.68
CA LEU A 5 -0.93 2.81 -27.71
C LEU A 5 -0.25 1.46 -27.96
N HIS A 6 -0.40 0.52 -27.01
CA HIS A 6 0.14 -0.82 -27.13
C HIS A 6 -0.49 -1.56 -28.32
N ASN A 7 0.34 -2.05 -29.25
CA ASN A 7 -0.04 -2.91 -30.39
C ASN A 7 -1.37 -2.56 -31.08
N GLY A 8 -1.63 -1.24 -31.31
CA GLY A 8 -2.89 -0.79 -31.93
C GLY A 8 -4.15 -1.06 -31.09
N GLY A 9 -4.00 -1.34 -29.80
CA GLY A 9 -5.11 -1.63 -28.87
C GLY A 9 -5.51 -3.10 -28.78
N LYS A 10 -4.79 -3.99 -29.45
CA LYS A 10 -4.96 -5.45 -29.32
C LYS A 10 -4.03 -5.96 -28.21
N LEU A 11 -4.54 -6.85 -27.36
CA LEU A 11 -3.77 -7.53 -26.33
C LEU A 11 -3.84 -9.03 -26.59
N GLU A 12 -2.70 -9.65 -26.85
CA GLU A 12 -2.61 -11.09 -27.02
C GLU A 12 -2.39 -11.79 -25.68
N PRO A 13 -2.84 -13.04 -25.51
CA PRO A 13 -2.63 -13.78 -24.26
C PRO A 13 -1.14 -13.97 -23.97
N GLY A 14 -0.68 -13.44 -22.80
CA GLY A 14 0.72 -13.50 -22.38
C GLY A 14 1.56 -12.27 -22.74
N GLU A 15 1.00 -11.29 -23.42
CA GLU A 15 1.69 -10.04 -23.74
C GLU A 15 1.70 -9.09 -22.55
N ILE A 16 2.84 -8.44 -22.32
CA ILE A 16 3.04 -7.50 -21.20
C ILE A 16 3.01 -6.07 -21.76
N VAL A 17 2.13 -5.25 -21.21
CA VAL A 17 2.08 -3.82 -21.53
C VAL A 17 3.21 -3.10 -20.80
N ALA A 18 4.07 -2.40 -21.53
CA ALA A 18 5.18 -1.65 -20.95
C ALA A 18 4.67 -0.40 -20.19
N PRO A 19 5.46 0.13 -19.21
CA PRO A 19 5.05 1.30 -18.41
C PRO A 19 4.81 2.58 -19.21
N ASP A 20 5.44 2.72 -20.38
CA ASP A 20 5.30 3.82 -21.33
C ASP A 20 4.16 3.60 -22.34
N GLU A 21 3.48 2.47 -22.25
CA GLU A 21 2.36 2.11 -23.11
C GLU A 21 1.03 2.15 -22.35
N ARG A 22 -0.04 2.30 -23.11
CA ARG A 22 -1.41 2.22 -22.63
C ARG A 22 -2.27 1.33 -23.51
N LEU A 23 -3.29 0.76 -22.93
CA LEU A 23 -4.38 0.10 -23.66
C LEU A 23 -5.36 1.13 -24.26
N THR A 24 -6.37 0.67 -24.95
CA THR A 24 -7.50 1.51 -25.37
C THR A 24 -8.13 2.18 -24.13
N TRP A 25 -8.59 3.42 -24.27
CA TRP A 25 -9.14 4.20 -23.17
C TRP A 25 -10.22 3.47 -22.36
N GLY A 26 -11.10 2.73 -23.02
CA GLY A 26 -12.14 1.95 -22.34
C GLY A 26 -11.56 0.88 -21.40
N ARG A 27 -10.54 0.13 -21.85
CA ARG A 27 -9.85 -0.87 -21.02
C ARG A 27 -9.04 -0.23 -19.91
N THR A 28 -8.32 0.85 -20.20
CA THR A 28 -7.52 1.59 -19.22
C THR A 28 -8.39 2.14 -18.10
N ILE A 29 -9.54 2.74 -18.41
CA ILE A 29 -10.50 3.24 -17.42
C ILE A 29 -11.09 2.07 -16.60
N GLY A 30 -11.47 0.97 -17.26
CA GLY A 30 -12.00 -0.21 -16.57
C GLY A 30 -11.00 -0.82 -15.58
N LEU A 31 -9.74 -0.98 -15.98
CA LEU A 31 -8.68 -1.47 -15.10
C LEU A 31 -8.36 -0.47 -13.98
N GLY A 32 -8.37 0.82 -14.28
CA GLY A 32 -8.20 1.88 -13.27
C GLY A 32 -9.31 1.86 -12.22
N ALA A 33 -10.57 1.71 -12.64
CA ALA A 33 -11.70 1.59 -11.73
C ALA A 33 -11.60 0.34 -10.86
N GLN A 34 -11.23 -0.81 -11.43
CA GLN A 34 -10.96 -2.04 -10.67
C GLN A 34 -9.86 -1.82 -9.63
N HIS A 35 -8.79 -1.12 -9.99
CA HIS A 35 -7.69 -0.83 -9.06
C HIS A 35 -8.14 0.06 -7.90
N VAL A 36 -8.94 1.08 -8.16
CA VAL A 36 -9.52 1.93 -7.11
C VAL A 36 -10.35 1.09 -6.14
N VAL A 37 -11.22 0.20 -6.63
CA VAL A 37 -12.04 -0.68 -5.78
C VAL A 37 -11.16 -1.61 -4.94
N ALA A 38 -10.14 -2.21 -5.53
CA ALA A 38 -9.23 -3.13 -4.83
C ALA A 38 -8.44 -2.44 -3.70
N MET A 39 -8.01 -1.20 -3.92
CA MET A 39 -7.16 -0.46 -2.97
C MET A 39 -7.95 0.37 -1.97
N PHE A 40 -9.23 0.65 -2.23
CA PHE A 40 -10.07 1.46 -1.37
C PHE A 40 -10.18 0.87 0.05
N GLY A 41 -10.39 -0.44 0.16
CA GLY A 41 -10.51 -1.13 1.44
C GLY A 41 -9.31 -0.90 2.34
N ALA A 42 -8.11 -1.12 1.84
CA ALA A 42 -6.87 -0.94 2.60
C ALA A 42 -6.64 0.53 2.96
N THR A 43 -6.85 1.45 2.02
CA THR A 43 -6.61 2.89 2.22
C THR A 43 -7.56 3.50 3.24
N PHE A 44 -8.77 2.96 3.36
CA PHE A 44 -9.79 3.44 4.29
C PHE A 44 -9.72 2.75 5.66
N VAL A 45 -9.56 1.43 5.69
CA VAL A 45 -9.62 0.62 6.92
C VAL A 45 -8.40 0.83 7.82
N PHE A 46 -7.18 0.85 7.27
CA PHE A 46 -5.99 0.99 8.10
C PHE A 46 -5.91 2.30 8.89
N PRO A 47 -6.23 3.48 8.34
CA PRO A 47 -6.30 4.70 9.14
C PRO A 47 -7.31 4.61 10.29
N ILE A 48 -8.47 3.98 10.08
CA ILE A 48 -9.46 3.77 11.14
C ILE A 48 -8.89 2.89 12.25
N LEU A 49 -8.23 1.78 11.91
CA LEU A 49 -7.59 0.90 12.88
C LEU A 49 -6.47 1.61 13.67
N MET A 50 -5.84 2.60 13.07
CA MET A 50 -4.82 3.44 13.70
C MET A 50 -5.40 4.66 14.44
N GLY A 51 -6.72 4.82 14.52
CA GLY A 51 -7.37 5.98 15.15
C GLY A 51 -7.12 7.30 14.42
N LEU A 52 -6.77 7.25 13.14
CA LEU A 52 -6.53 8.41 12.29
C LEU A 52 -7.74 8.73 11.43
N ASN A 53 -7.81 9.97 10.92
CA ASN A 53 -8.92 10.37 10.04
C ASN A 53 -8.79 9.72 8.65
N PRO A 54 -9.72 8.83 8.25
CA PRO A 54 -9.63 8.11 6.99
C PRO A 54 -9.82 9.01 5.77
N GLN A 55 -10.60 10.08 5.88
CA GLN A 55 -10.82 11.03 4.78
C GLN A 55 -9.53 11.77 4.43
N LEU A 56 -8.80 12.22 5.45
CA LEU A 56 -7.49 12.86 5.28
C LEU A 56 -6.48 11.87 4.69
N ALA A 57 -6.49 10.62 5.13
CA ALA A 57 -5.58 9.59 4.61
C ALA A 57 -5.83 9.30 3.12
N VAL A 58 -7.09 9.20 2.70
CA VAL A 58 -7.46 9.02 1.27
C VAL A 58 -7.01 10.23 0.44
N MET A 59 -7.24 11.45 0.92
CA MET A 59 -6.81 12.67 0.24
C MET A 59 -5.29 12.71 0.09
N MET A 60 -4.55 12.44 1.17
CA MET A 60 -3.08 12.43 1.16
C MET A 60 -2.50 11.31 0.29
N SER A 61 -3.16 10.14 0.25
CA SER A 61 -2.81 9.05 -0.66
C SER A 61 -2.92 9.48 -2.14
N GLY A 62 -3.99 10.20 -2.49
CA GLY A 62 -4.14 10.76 -3.84
C GLY A 62 -3.04 11.76 -4.19
N ILE A 63 -2.76 12.72 -3.29
CA ILE A 63 -1.70 13.72 -3.47
C ILE A 63 -0.33 13.02 -3.60
N ALA A 64 -0.02 12.08 -2.71
CA ALA A 64 1.24 11.35 -2.73
C ALA A 64 1.41 10.54 -4.03
N THR A 65 0.35 9.92 -4.53
CA THR A 65 0.37 9.19 -5.80
C THR A 65 0.64 10.13 -6.98
N LEU A 66 0.02 11.32 -7.02
CA LEU A 66 0.29 12.32 -8.05
C LEU A 66 1.75 12.79 -8.00
N VAL A 67 2.26 13.12 -6.82
CA VAL A 67 3.66 13.52 -6.64
C VAL A 67 4.60 12.40 -7.09
N PHE A 68 4.29 11.15 -6.73
CA PHE A 68 5.08 9.98 -7.13
C PHE A 68 5.14 9.84 -8.66
N ILE A 69 4.01 9.95 -9.34
CA ILE A 69 3.94 9.88 -10.82
C ILE A 69 4.80 10.98 -11.45
N PHE A 70 4.78 12.19 -10.90
CA PHE A 70 5.63 13.29 -11.37
C PHE A 70 7.12 13.00 -11.16
N VAL A 71 7.50 12.54 -9.99
CA VAL A 71 8.91 12.26 -9.62
C VAL A 71 9.47 11.10 -10.46
N THR A 72 8.66 10.06 -10.69
CA THR A 72 9.07 8.88 -11.48
C THR A 72 8.89 9.08 -13.00
N LYS A 73 8.51 10.28 -13.46
CA LYS A 73 8.29 10.61 -14.88
C LYS A 73 7.38 9.60 -15.60
N HIS A 74 6.44 9.02 -14.87
CA HIS A 74 5.48 8.02 -15.36
C HIS A 74 6.09 6.64 -15.72
N GLU A 75 7.36 6.41 -15.37
CA GLU A 75 8.04 5.13 -15.66
C GLU A 75 7.63 4.00 -14.69
N VAL A 76 7.11 4.36 -13.51
CA VAL A 76 6.70 3.37 -12.50
C VAL A 76 5.20 3.50 -12.22
N PRO A 77 4.37 2.58 -12.74
CA PRO A 77 2.95 2.56 -12.43
C PRO A 77 2.74 2.01 -11.01
N SER A 78 2.57 2.89 -10.03
CA SER A 78 2.34 2.50 -8.64
C SER A 78 1.33 3.44 -7.99
N TYR A 79 0.55 2.88 -7.07
CA TYR A 79 -0.37 3.57 -6.20
C TYR A 79 0.21 3.62 -4.78
N LEU A 80 0.18 4.79 -4.15
CA LEU A 80 0.63 4.98 -2.78
C LEU A 80 -0.58 5.00 -1.84
N GLY A 81 -0.75 3.94 -1.08
CA GLY A 81 -1.82 3.79 -0.10
C GLY A 81 -1.31 3.54 1.31
N SER A 82 -2.24 3.34 2.24
CA SER A 82 -1.93 3.02 3.63
C SER A 82 -1.26 1.66 3.75
N SER A 83 -0.22 1.55 4.59
CA SER A 83 0.51 0.31 4.79
C SER A 83 -0.09 -0.53 5.91
N ALA A 84 -0.22 -1.83 5.64
CA ALA A 84 -0.62 -2.84 6.61
C ALA A 84 0.39 -3.07 7.75
N SER A 85 1.60 -2.54 7.63
CA SER A 85 2.65 -2.70 8.65
C SER A 85 2.46 -1.79 9.86
N PHE A 86 1.74 -0.68 9.72
CA PHE A 86 1.63 0.34 10.77
C PHE A 86 0.57 0.09 11.85
N PRO A 87 -0.54 -0.63 11.64
CA PRO A 87 -1.53 -0.86 12.69
C PRO A 87 -0.96 -1.51 13.95
N GLY A 88 0.00 -2.43 13.80
CA GLY A 88 0.69 -3.04 14.93
C GLY A 88 1.53 -2.03 15.73
N VAL A 89 2.22 -1.13 15.06
CA VAL A 89 3.01 -0.06 15.69
C VAL A 89 2.08 0.93 16.41
N ALA A 90 0.98 1.31 15.79
CA ALA A 90 -0.03 2.18 16.41
C ALA A 90 -0.61 1.55 17.67
N ALA A 91 -0.95 0.25 17.62
CA ALA A 91 -1.42 -0.49 18.78
C ALA A 91 -0.40 -0.51 19.94
N ALA A 92 0.89 -0.66 19.64
CA ALA A 92 1.95 -0.60 20.63
C ALA A 92 2.07 0.80 21.27
N ILE A 93 1.95 1.87 20.48
CA ILE A 93 1.95 3.27 20.97
C ILE A 93 0.75 3.49 21.91
N TYR A 94 -0.44 3.04 21.55
CA TYR A 94 -1.62 3.15 22.41
C TYR A 94 -1.51 2.32 23.68
N ALA A 95 -0.92 1.14 23.62
CA ALA A 95 -0.67 0.32 24.80
C ALA A 95 0.29 0.98 25.80
N SER A 96 1.20 1.82 25.34
CA SER A 96 2.09 2.63 26.18
C SER A 96 1.48 3.97 26.66
N GLY A 97 0.19 4.21 26.41
CA GLY A 97 -0.53 5.43 26.79
C GLY A 97 -0.38 6.60 25.81
N GLY A 98 0.12 6.33 24.60
CA GLY A 98 0.27 7.33 23.55
C GLY A 98 -1.07 7.79 22.96
N LYS A 99 -1.04 8.91 22.26
CA LYS A 99 -2.19 9.57 21.61
C LYS A 99 -2.11 9.43 20.09
N PRO A 100 -3.20 9.70 19.32
CA PRO A 100 -3.18 9.70 17.86
C PRO A 100 -2.10 10.60 17.25
N ASN A 101 -1.77 11.71 17.91
CA ASN A 101 -0.70 12.61 17.48
C ASN A 101 0.68 11.94 17.55
N ASP A 102 0.92 11.06 18.52
CA ASP A 102 2.18 10.33 18.64
C ASP A 102 2.32 9.31 17.52
N VAL A 103 1.21 8.67 17.10
CA VAL A 103 1.18 7.81 15.92
C VAL A 103 1.52 8.60 14.66
N SER A 104 0.94 9.79 14.48
CA SER A 104 1.24 10.66 13.34
C SER A 104 2.71 11.12 13.34
N GLY A 105 3.25 11.46 14.51
CA GLY A 105 4.66 11.78 14.69
C GLY A 105 5.59 10.60 14.33
N ALA A 106 5.26 9.41 14.77
CA ALA A 106 6.01 8.19 14.42
C ALA A 106 6.00 7.92 12.91
N LEU A 107 4.85 8.07 12.26
CA LEU A 107 4.74 7.94 10.81
C LEU A 107 5.60 8.96 10.05
N PHE A 108 5.64 10.20 10.55
CA PHE A 108 6.50 11.25 9.97
C PHE A 108 7.98 10.89 10.08
N VAL A 109 8.43 10.41 11.24
CA VAL A 109 9.82 9.95 11.45
C VAL A 109 10.17 8.79 10.54
N VAL A 110 9.27 7.82 10.37
CA VAL A 110 9.46 6.70 9.42
C VAL A 110 9.58 7.22 7.99
N GLY A 111 8.73 8.16 7.58
CA GLY A 111 8.80 8.78 6.27
C GLY A 111 10.14 9.49 6.03
N LEU A 112 10.63 10.23 7.03
CA LEU A 112 11.94 10.90 6.98
C LEU A 112 13.08 9.87 6.88
N THR A 113 13.01 8.77 7.64
CA THR A 113 14.00 7.69 7.59
C THR A 113 14.05 7.05 6.21
N LEU A 114 12.88 6.75 5.61
CA LEU A 114 12.80 6.19 4.25
C LEU A 114 13.33 7.17 3.20
N PHE A 115 13.09 8.47 3.37
CA PHE A 115 13.64 9.51 2.50
C PHE A 115 15.18 9.52 2.56
N LEU A 116 15.76 9.47 3.75
CA LEU A 116 17.22 9.38 3.94
C LEU A 116 17.79 8.10 3.34
N CYS A 117 17.13 6.96 3.54
CA CYS A 117 17.50 5.71 2.89
C CYS A 117 17.46 5.83 1.36
N GLY A 118 16.45 6.50 0.80
CA GLY A 118 16.37 6.78 -0.63
C GLY A 118 17.55 7.58 -1.16
N ILE A 119 17.99 8.60 -0.44
CA ILE A 119 19.19 9.39 -0.80
C ILE A 119 20.46 8.50 -0.78
N ILE A 120 20.60 7.67 0.26
CA ILE A 120 21.76 6.76 0.36
C ILE A 120 21.76 5.76 -0.81
N ILE A 121 20.60 5.20 -1.16
CA ILE A 121 20.47 4.26 -2.28
C ILE A 121 20.78 4.97 -3.60
N HIS A 122 20.33 6.20 -3.77
CA HIS A 122 20.63 7.00 -4.96
C HIS A 122 22.14 7.23 -5.13
N ALA A 123 22.86 7.49 -4.03
CA ALA A 123 24.30 7.71 -4.04
C ALA A 123 25.09 6.40 -4.18
N ALA A 124 24.67 5.33 -3.52
CA ALA A 124 25.39 4.04 -3.46
C ALA A 124 25.01 3.07 -4.61
N GLY A 125 23.92 3.33 -5.32
CA GLY A 125 23.40 2.51 -6.41
C GLY A 125 22.54 1.32 -5.97
N ALA A 126 21.75 0.79 -6.91
CA ALA A 126 20.77 -0.28 -6.67
C ALA A 126 21.40 -1.62 -6.18
N LYS A 127 22.68 -1.84 -6.40
CA LYS A 127 23.39 -3.05 -5.95
C LYS A 127 23.37 -3.23 -4.43
N VAL A 128 23.36 -2.13 -3.68
CA VAL A 128 23.26 -2.16 -2.20
C VAL A 128 21.94 -2.72 -1.76
N VAL A 129 20.84 -2.34 -2.42
CA VAL A 129 19.49 -2.84 -2.12
C VAL A 129 19.40 -4.35 -2.32
N HIS A 130 19.88 -4.86 -3.45
CA HIS A 130 19.87 -6.31 -3.73
C HIS A 130 20.75 -7.11 -2.76
N ARG A 131 21.81 -6.49 -2.24
CA ARG A 131 22.67 -7.13 -1.23
C ARG A 131 22.05 -7.12 0.17
N LEU A 132 21.35 -6.04 0.51
CA LEU A 132 20.74 -5.86 1.84
C LEU A 132 19.39 -6.57 1.96
N LEU A 133 18.62 -6.62 0.87
CA LEU A 133 17.29 -7.21 0.77
C LEU A 133 17.25 -8.34 -0.28
N PRO A 134 17.91 -9.48 0.00
CA PRO A 134 17.75 -10.65 -0.86
C PRO A 134 16.28 -11.11 -0.89
N PRO A 135 15.83 -11.79 -1.94
CA PRO A 135 14.44 -12.23 -2.13
C PRO A 135 13.87 -13.02 -0.94
N VAL A 136 14.72 -13.78 -0.26
CA VAL A 136 14.33 -14.55 0.95
C VAL A 136 13.90 -13.62 2.09
N VAL A 137 14.62 -12.54 2.33
CA VAL A 137 14.28 -11.55 3.38
C VAL A 137 12.98 -10.84 3.01
N THR A 138 12.83 -10.42 1.76
CA THR A 138 11.58 -9.78 1.29
C THR A 138 10.39 -10.71 1.45
N GLY A 139 10.52 -11.99 1.08
CA GLY A 139 9.48 -13.00 1.26
C GLY A 139 9.12 -13.22 2.72
N ALA A 140 10.10 -13.30 3.61
CA ALA A 140 9.87 -13.45 5.05
C ALA A 140 9.12 -12.24 5.65
N VAL A 141 9.49 -11.02 5.24
CA VAL A 141 8.80 -9.78 5.70
C VAL A 141 7.35 -9.76 5.23
N VAL A 142 7.07 -10.10 3.98
CA VAL A 142 5.68 -10.16 3.45
C VAL A 142 4.85 -11.20 4.20
N MET A 143 5.44 -12.37 4.50
CA MET A 143 4.78 -13.42 5.29
C MET A 143 4.47 -12.94 6.71
N LEU A 144 5.40 -12.25 7.37
CA LEU A 144 5.19 -11.67 8.72
C LEU A 144 4.08 -10.61 8.71
N ILE A 145 4.00 -9.78 7.69
CA ILE A 145 2.90 -8.81 7.53
C ILE A 145 1.56 -9.54 7.45
N GLY A 146 1.48 -10.62 6.66
CA GLY A 146 0.27 -11.45 6.56
C GLY A 146 -0.13 -12.07 7.90
N PHE A 147 0.80 -12.63 8.66
CA PHE A 147 0.55 -13.18 9.98
C PHE A 147 0.10 -12.12 11.00
N ASN A 148 0.65 -10.92 10.95
CA ASN A 148 0.21 -9.81 11.82
C ASN A 148 -1.20 -9.32 11.48
N LEU A 149 -1.62 -9.40 10.23
CA LEU A 149 -2.98 -9.02 9.81
C LEU A 149 -4.02 -10.09 10.12
N ALA A 150 -3.67 -11.35 10.13
CA ALA A 150 -4.60 -12.46 10.35
C ALA A 150 -5.42 -12.31 11.66
N PRO A 151 -4.85 -11.98 12.83
CA PRO A 151 -5.61 -11.73 14.05
C PRO A 151 -6.56 -10.53 13.95
N VAL A 152 -6.18 -9.48 13.23
CA VAL A 152 -7.02 -8.28 13.03
C VAL A 152 -8.26 -8.66 12.23
N VAL A 153 -8.08 -9.39 11.14
CA VAL A 153 -9.18 -9.88 10.30
C VAL A 153 -10.07 -10.83 11.10
N ALA A 154 -9.48 -11.78 11.83
CA ALA A 154 -10.22 -12.71 12.66
C ALA A 154 -11.08 -11.99 13.71
N LYS A 155 -10.53 -11.01 14.43
CA LYS A 155 -11.27 -10.24 15.43
C LYS A 155 -12.37 -9.37 14.84
N THR A 156 -12.19 -8.88 13.62
CA THR A 156 -13.15 -7.98 12.98
C THR A 156 -14.31 -8.74 12.33
N TYR A 157 -14.04 -9.88 11.69
CA TYR A 157 -15.05 -10.61 10.91
C TYR A 157 -15.58 -11.86 11.60
N TRP A 158 -14.81 -12.50 12.47
CA TRP A 158 -15.24 -13.72 13.18
C TRP A 158 -16.34 -13.51 14.22
N PRO A 159 -16.45 -12.40 14.96
CA PRO A 159 -17.57 -12.16 15.85
C PRO A 159 -18.93 -12.23 15.14
N CYS A 160 -19.00 -11.86 13.87
CA CYS A 160 -20.21 -11.98 13.07
C CYS A 160 -20.67 -13.44 12.85
N LEU A 161 -19.74 -14.39 12.78
CA LEU A 161 -20.04 -15.83 12.62
C LEU A 161 -20.43 -16.49 13.94
N LEU A 162 -19.90 -16.00 15.09
CA LEU A 162 -20.25 -16.49 16.42
C LEU A 162 -21.65 -16.05 16.88
N TYR A 163 -22.17 -14.94 16.33
CA TYR A 163 -23.53 -14.46 16.66
C TYR A 163 -24.65 -15.26 15.95
N THR A 164 -24.32 -16.05 14.93
CA THR A 164 -25.28 -16.88 14.19
C THR A 164 -25.32 -18.33 14.68
N SER A 165 -24.47 -18.72 15.62
CA SER A 165 -24.55 -20.04 16.27
C SER A 165 -25.41 -19.94 17.53
N PRO A 166 -26.59 -20.56 17.58
CA PRO A 166 -27.35 -20.64 18.84
C PRO A 166 -26.51 -21.41 19.84
N SER A 167 -26.21 -20.76 20.97
CA SER A 167 -25.54 -21.41 22.11
C SER A 167 -26.34 -22.67 22.48
N PRO A 168 -25.75 -23.86 22.48
CA PRO A 168 -26.39 -25.03 23.05
C PRO A 168 -26.57 -24.79 24.55
N ARG A 169 -27.82 -24.73 24.99
CA ARG A 169 -28.18 -24.81 26.39
C ARG A 169 -28.04 -26.25 26.86
#